data_04ce4e704c6508fdd6658be34395303f
#
_entry.id   04ce4e704c6508fdd6658be34395303f
#
_cell.length_a   1.000
_cell.length_b   1.000
_cell.length_c   1.000
_cell.angle_alpha   90.00
_cell.angle_beta   90.00
_cell.angle_gamma   90.00
#
_symmetry.space_group_name_H-M   'P 1'
#
loop_
_entity.id
_entity.type
_entity.pdbx_description
1 polymer ?
#
loop_
_entity_poly.entity_id
_entity_poly.type
_entity_poly.pdbx_seq_one_letter_code
_entity_poly.pdbx_strand_id
1 'polypeptide(L)'
;MSLRSISVHDAKRLIDAGALLIDIREPDEYAREHIAQARSHPVSSAPGAWSVGNASQVIFHCRSGVRTRTHADRLARAVASEGYLLEGGLDAWKKAGLPVSIDHGQPLELMRQVQLAAGSAVLVGVALGITVSPWFYALSAFVGAGLIFAGATGLCGLAAVLRRLPWNRRAMS
;
A
#
# COMPACT_ATOMS: atom_id res chain seq x y z
N MET A 1 3.69 -24.11 -10.97
CA MET A 1 2.22 -23.95 -11.11
C MET A 1 1.95 -22.50 -11.48
N SER A 2 1.00 -22.22 -12.40
CA SER A 2 0.60 -20.86 -12.72
C SER A 2 -0.60 -20.45 -11.87
N LEU A 3 -0.59 -19.26 -11.30
CA LEU A 3 -1.73 -18.69 -10.59
C LEU A 3 -2.81 -18.27 -11.61
N ARG A 4 -4.07 -18.54 -11.31
CA ARG A 4 -5.20 -18.13 -12.14
C ARG A 4 -5.84 -16.85 -11.61
N SER A 5 -6.24 -15.96 -12.50
CA SER A 5 -7.06 -14.80 -12.10
C SER A 5 -8.51 -15.23 -11.85
N ILE A 6 -9.11 -14.69 -10.80
CA ILE A 6 -10.53 -14.95 -10.46
C ILE A 6 -11.27 -13.64 -10.18
N SER A 7 -12.57 -13.67 -10.45
CA SER A 7 -13.45 -12.53 -10.17
C SER A 7 -13.67 -12.34 -8.67
N VAL A 8 -14.15 -11.16 -8.27
CA VAL A 8 -14.50 -10.86 -6.87
C VAL A 8 -15.58 -11.81 -6.36
N HIS A 9 -16.58 -12.15 -7.19
CA HIS A 9 -17.66 -13.05 -6.79
C HIS A 9 -17.18 -14.48 -6.55
N ASP A 10 -16.29 -14.97 -7.43
CA ASP A 10 -15.69 -16.31 -7.27
C ASP A 10 -14.78 -16.35 -6.05
N ALA A 11 -13.96 -15.30 -5.86
CA ALA A 11 -13.11 -15.18 -4.67
C ALA A 11 -13.95 -15.21 -3.39
N LYS A 12 -15.05 -14.47 -3.34
CA LYS A 12 -15.95 -14.48 -2.16
C LYS A 12 -16.49 -15.88 -1.88
N ARG A 13 -16.95 -16.61 -2.90
CA ARG A 13 -17.42 -18.00 -2.75
C ARG A 13 -16.35 -18.92 -2.21
N LEU A 14 -15.11 -18.83 -2.73
CA LEU A 14 -13.99 -19.63 -2.27
C LEU A 14 -13.60 -19.31 -0.82
N ILE A 15 -13.59 -18.01 -0.44
CA ILE A 15 -13.31 -17.56 0.92
C ILE A 15 -14.37 -18.12 1.88
N ASP A 16 -15.65 -18.06 1.52
CA ASP A 16 -16.74 -18.61 2.31
C ASP A 16 -16.66 -20.14 2.43
N ALA A 17 -16.06 -20.82 1.46
CA ALA A 17 -15.74 -22.24 1.48
C ALA A 17 -14.43 -22.60 2.22
N GLY A 18 -13.73 -21.61 2.78
CA GLY A 18 -12.54 -21.82 3.60
C GLY A 18 -11.21 -21.58 2.87
N ALA A 19 -11.20 -20.99 1.68
CA ALA A 19 -9.96 -20.59 1.03
C ALA A 19 -9.25 -19.50 1.82
N LEU A 20 -7.92 -19.58 1.88
CA LEU A 20 -7.09 -18.59 2.57
C LEU A 20 -6.93 -17.34 1.69
N LEU A 21 -7.33 -16.18 2.20
CA LEU A 21 -7.10 -14.89 1.55
C LEU A 21 -5.84 -14.22 2.11
N ILE A 22 -4.94 -13.82 1.23
CA ILE A 22 -3.67 -13.18 1.59
C ILE A 22 -3.57 -11.79 0.95
N ASP A 23 -3.37 -10.79 1.80
CA ASP A 23 -3.06 -9.43 1.40
C ASP A 23 -1.54 -9.25 1.33
N ILE A 24 -1.00 -8.98 0.14
CA ILE A 24 0.43 -8.80 -0.09
C ILE A 24 0.89 -7.34 0.00
N ARG A 25 0.01 -6.44 0.42
CA ARG A 25 0.35 -5.02 0.62
C ARG A 25 1.24 -4.83 1.84
N GLU A 26 1.80 -3.62 1.96
CA GLU A 26 2.63 -3.28 3.12
C GLU A 26 1.79 -3.21 4.41
N PRO A 27 2.40 -3.43 5.59
CA PRO A 27 1.68 -3.50 6.87
C PRO A 27 0.86 -2.25 7.17
N ASP A 28 1.34 -1.08 6.80
CA ASP A 28 0.67 0.19 6.99
C ASP A 28 -0.56 0.37 6.09
N GLU A 29 -0.55 -0.22 4.88
CA GLU A 29 -1.72 -0.29 4.00
C GLU A 29 -2.78 -1.23 4.58
N TYR A 30 -2.36 -2.41 5.04
CA TYR A 30 -3.24 -3.40 5.66
C TYR A 30 -3.88 -2.89 6.95
N ALA A 31 -3.10 -2.25 7.81
CA ALA A 31 -3.59 -1.72 9.08
C ALA A 31 -4.69 -0.67 8.90
N ARG A 32 -4.60 0.16 7.84
CA ARG A 32 -5.63 1.18 7.55
C ARG A 32 -6.94 0.60 7.02
N GLU A 33 -6.85 -0.34 6.12
CA GLU A 33 -8.00 -0.94 5.47
C GLU A 33 -7.64 -2.31 4.91
N HIS A 34 -8.42 -3.34 5.18
CA HIS A 34 -8.23 -4.67 4.63
C HIS A 34 -9.55 -5.44 4.53
N ILE A 35 -9.57 -6.51 3.75
CA ILE A 35 -10.68 -7.47 3.75
C ILE A 35 -10.61 -8.25 5.06
N ALA A 36 -11.68 -8.29 5.84
CA ALA A 36 -11.68 -8.80 7.22
C ALA A 36 -11.12 -10.21 7.38
N GLN A 37 -11.28 -11.09 6.38
CA GLN A 37 -10.75 -12.46 6.40
C GLN A 37 -9.31 -12.56 5.87
N ALA A 38 -8.72 -11.47 5.36
CA ALA A 38 -7.38 -11.50 4.79
C ALA A 38 -6.31 -11.58 5.87
N ARG A 39 -5.27 -12.37 5.61
CA ARG A 39 -4.04 -12.35 6.41
C ARG A 39 -2.99 -11.48 5.73
N SER A 40 -2.33 -10.63 6.50
CA SER A 40 -1.25 -9.79 5.99
C SER A 40 0.03 -10.60 5.77
N HIS A 41 0.50 -10.62 4.52
CA HIS A 41 1.80 -11.16 4.15
C HIS A 41 2.45 -10.27 3.11
N PRO A 42 3.13 -9.19 3.54
CA PRO A 42 3.72 -8.22 2.64
C PRO A 42 4.70 -8.84 1.65
N VAL A 43 4.66 -8.40 0.40
CA VAL A 43 5.59 -8.89 -0.63
C VAL A 43 7.05 -8.50 -0.35
N SER A 44 7.27 -7.47 0.47
CA SER A 44 8.59 -7.05 0.95
C SER A 44 9.18 -8.00 2.00
N SER A 45 8.38 -8.88 2.61
CA SER A 45 8.85 -9.86 3.59
C SER A 45 9.84 -10.85 3.00
N ALA A 46 10.76 -11.35 3.84
CA ALA A 46 11.77 -12.31 3.41
C ALA A 46 11.16 -13.56 2.79
N PRO A 47 11.82 -14.17 1.78
CA PRO A 47 11.42 -15.48 1.26
C PRO A 47 11.43 -16.51 2.40
N GLY A 48 10.34 -17.26 2.56
CA GLY A 48 10.20 -18.25 3.63
C GLY A 48 9.38 -17.78 4.84
N ALA A 49 9.11 -16.49 5.00
CA ALA A 49 8.19 -15.98 6.02
C ALA A 49 6.70 -16.29 5.70
N TRP A 50 6.43 -16.82 4.52
CA TRP A 50 5.08 -17.07 4.03
C TRP A 50 4.65 -18.49 4.37
N SER A 51 4.11 -18.68 5.55
CA SER A 51 3.44 -19.92 5.89
C SER A 51 1.97 -19.83 5.49
N VAL A 52 1.64 -20.36 4.34
CA VAL A 52 0.23 -20.56 3.91
C VAL A 52 -0.41 -21.77 4.57
N GLY A 53 0.34 -22.50 5.40
CA GLY A 53 -0.13 -23.72 6.06
C GLY A 53 -0.58 -24.77 5.05
N ASN A 54 -1.52 -25.63 5.47
CA ASN A 54 -2.13 -26.69 4.65
C ASN A 54 -3.41 -26.22 3.93
N ALA A 55 -3.52 -24.92 3.63
CA ALA A 55 -4.69 -24.42 2.90
C ALA A 55 -4.78 -25.08 1.52
N SER A 56 -5.95 -25.65 1.19
CA SER A 56 -6.19 -26.29 -0.11
C SER A 56 -6.26 -25.28 -1.26
N GLN A 57 -6.69 -24.06 -0.96
CA GLN A 57 -6.80 -22.96 -1.91
C GLN A 57 -6.35 -21.66 -1.28
N VAL A 58 -5.58 -20.88 -2.03
CA VAL A 58 -5.02 -19.59 -1.58
C VAL A 58 -5.33 -18.51 -2.61
N ILE A 59 -5.86 -17.38 -2.14
CA ILE A 59 -6.18 -16.24 -2.97
C ILE A 59 -5.28 -15.08 -2.55
N PHE A 60 -4.53 -14.53 -3.49
CA PHE A 60 -3.69 -13.36 -3.26
C PHE A 60 -4.37 -12.11 -3.78
N HIS A 61 -4.32 -11.05 -2.99
CA HIS A 61 -4.73 -9.74 -3.46
C HIS A 61 -3.74 -8.64 -3.05
N CYS A 62 -3.83 -7.54 -3.75
CA CYS A 62 -3.23 -6.25 -3.37
C CYS A 62 -4.29 -5.17 -3.54
N ARG A 63 -3.90 -3.91 -3.71
CA ARG A 63 -4.85 -2.82 -3.90
C ARG A 63 -5.63 -2.95 -5.23
N SER A 64 -4.92 -3.01 -6.36
CA SER A 64 -5.50 -2.96 -7.72
C SER A 64 -5.25 -4.21 -8.58
N GLY A 65 -4.63 -5.26 -8.01
CA GLY A 65 -4.23 -6.46 -8.76
C GLY A 65 -2.92 -6.32 -9.55
N VAL A 66 -2.31 -5.13 -9.63
CA VAL A 66 -1.03 -4.92 -10.35
C VAL A 66 0.11 -5.62 -9.63
N ARG A 67 0.27 -5.37 -8.33
CA ARG A 67 1.37 -5.94 -7.51
C ARG A 67 1.34 -7.46 -7.48
N THR A 68 0.15 -8.07 -7.40
CA THR A 68 -0.02 -9.53 -7.45
C THR A 68 0.40 -10.11 -8.79
N ARG A 69 0.07 -9.47 -9.90
CA ARG A 69 0.51 -9.89 -11.24
C ARG A 69 2.02 -9.75 -11.41
N THR A 70 2.61 -8.62 -10.98
CA THR A 70 4.06 -8.38 -11.07
C THR A 70 4.86 -9.44 -10.30
N HIS A 71 4.32 -9.96 -9.20
CA HIS A 71 5.00 -10.95 -8.37
C HIS A 71 4.42 -12.37 -8.49
N ALA A 72 3.63 -12.65 -9.55
CA ALA A 72 2.92 -13.92 -9.71
C ALA A 72 3.83 -15.16 -9.58
N ASP A 73 5.02 -15.14 -10.19
CA ASP A 73 5.97 -16.25 -10.12
C ASP A 73 6.48 -16.52 -8.70
N ARG A 74 6.68 -15.45 -7.93
CA ARG A 74 7.10 -15.55 -6.53
C ARG A 74 5.96 -16.12 -5.67
N LEU A 75 4.73 -15.63 -5.89
CA LEU A 75 3.54 -16.09 -5.20
C LEU A 75 3.25 -17.57 -5.51
N ALA A 76 3.40 -17.97 -6.79
CA ALA A 76 3.21 -19.37 -7.20
C ALA A 76 4.18 -20.32 -6.52
N ARG A 77 5.42 -19.90 -6.26
CA ARG A 77 6.42 -20.70 -5.52
C ARG A 77 6.14 -20.80 -4.02
N ALA A 78 5.35 -19.89 -3.48
CA ALA A 78 5.04 -19.86 -2.05
C ALA A 78 3.88 -20.80 -1.66
N VAL A 79 3.14 -21.34 -2.63
CA VAL A 79 2.01 -22.24 -2.41
C VAL A 79 2.24 -23.58 -3.09
N ALA A 80 1.93 -24.65 -2.37
CA ALA A 80 1.92 -26.03 -2.90
C ALA A 80 0.53 -26.43 -3.44
N SER A 81 -0.50 -25.63 -3.16
CA SER A 81 -1.91 -25.86 -3.47
C SER A 81 -2.39 -24.97 -4.63
N GLU A 82 -3.69 -25.02 -4.94
CA GLU A 82 -4.29 -24.12 -5.92
C GLU A 82 -4.20 -22.66 -5.48
N GLY A 83 -3.57 -21.82 -6.33
CA GLY A 83 -3.39 -20.41 -6.07
C GLY A 83 -4.12 -19.54 -7.07
N TYR A 84 -4.71 -18.44 -6.57
CA TYR A 84 -5.48 -17.49 -7.35
C TYR A 84 -5.03 -16.05 -7.11
N LEU A 85 -5.24 -15.20 -8.13
CA LEU A 85 -5.06 -13.75 -8.05
C LEU A 85 -6.43 -13.08 -8.13
N LEU A 86 -6.78 -12.27 -7.13
CA LEU A 86 -8.01 -11.48 -7.14
C LEU A 86 -7.91 -10.35 -8.16
N GLU A 87 -8.74 -10.40 -9.19
CA GLU A 87 -8.82 -9.34 -10.21
C GLU A 87 -9.24 -8.01 -9.60
N GLY A 88 -8.50 -6.94 -9.92
CA GLY A 88 -8.76 -5.61 -9.39
C GLY A 88 -8.53 -5.44 -7.89
N GLY A 89 -8.16 -6.52 -7.15
CA GLY A 89 -7.77 -6.48 -5.76
C GLY A 89 -8.82 -5.86 -4.82
N LEU A 90 -8.36 -5.16 -3.78
CA LEU A 90 -9.20 -4.50 -2.80
C LEU A 90 -10.14 -3.45 -3.42
N ASP A 91 -9.68 -2.74 -4.45
CA ASP A 91 -10.49 -1.72 -5.11
C ASP A 91 -11.72 -2.34 -5.80
N ALA A 92 -11.55 -3.47 -6.48
CA ALA A 92 -12.67 -4.22 -7.07
C ALA A 92 -13.60 -4.83 -6.01
N TRP A 93 -13.04 -5.33 -4.90
CA TRP A 93 -13.81 -5.83 -3.76
C TRP A 93 -14.75 -4.75 -3.19
N LYS A 94 -14.22 -3.56 -2.98
CA LYS A 94 -15.00 -2.39 -2.51
C LYS A 94 -16.05 -1.96 -3.54
N LYS A 95 -15.69 -1.94 -4.82
CA LYS A 95 -16.61 -1.59 -5.90
C LYS A 95 -17.79 -2.58 -6.01
N ALA A 96 -17.57 -3.83 -5.63
CA ALA A 96 -18.61 -4.85 -5.53
C ALA A 96 -19.49 -4.70 -4.25
N GLY A 97 -19.26 -3.68 -3.43
CA GLY A 97 -20.02 -3.44 -2.19
C GLY A 97 -19.71 -4.43 -1.07
N LEU A 98 -18.62 -5.20 -1.16
CA LEU A 98 -18.26 -6.18 -0.16
C LEU A 98 -17.57 -5.52 1.06
N PRO A 99 -17.75 -6.07 2.27
CA PRO A 99 -17.27 -5.45 3.51
C PRO A 99 -15.75 -5.44 3.59
N VAL A 100 -15.21 -4.34 4.12
CA VAL A 100 -13.82 -4.15 4.48
C VAL A 100 -13.72 -3.67 5.92
N SER A 101 -12.65 -4.04 6.60
CA SER A 101 -12.29 -3.49 7.91
C SER A 101 -11.50 -2.21 7.69
N ILE A 102 -11.93 -1.10 8.28
CA ILE A 102 -11.26 0.20 8.20
C ILE A 102 -10.92 0.64 9.62
N ASP A 103 -9.65 0.92 9.86
CA ASP A 103 -9.18 1.53 11.09
C ASP A 103 -8.96 3.03 10.90
N HIS A 104 -9.91 3.82 11.36
CA HIS A 104 -9.85 5.29 11.31
C HIS A 104 -8.79 5.90 12.26
N GLY A 105 -8.25 5.12 13.19
CA GLY A 105 -7.18 5.54 14.09
C GLY A 105 -5.79 5.56 13.45
N GLN A 106 -5.65 4.95 12.26
CA GLN A 106 -4.37 4.94 11.55
C GLN A 106 -4.05 6.31 10.95
N PRO A 107 -2.78 6.72 10.95
CA PRO A 107 -2.36 7.97 10.31
C PRO A 107 -2.61 7.92 8.80
N LEU A 108 -2.67 9.09 8.19
CA LEU A 108 -2.72 9.20 6.72
C LEU A 108 -1.55 8.44 6.08
N GLU A 109 -1.80 7.89 4.90
CA GLU A 109 -0.76 7.26 4.08
C GLU A 109 0.46 8.19 3.94
N LEU A 110 1.67 7.61 4.11
CA LEU A 110 2.91 8.38 4.17
C LEU A 110 3.08 9.34 2.97
N MET A 111 2.74 8.87 1.77
CA MET A 111 2.85 9.69 0.57
C MET A 111 1.88 10.88 0.57
N ARG A 112 0.68 10.71 1.12
CA ARG A 112 -0.28 11.82 1.30
C ARG A 112 0.23 12.85 2.31
N GLN A 113 0.90 12.41 3.40
CA GLN A 113 1.55 13.31 4.34
C GLN A 113 2.67 14.10 3.66
N VAL A 114 3.49 13.44 2.82
CA VAL A 114 4.55 14.10 2.03
C VAL A 114 3.95 15.17 1.11
N GLN A 115 2.87 14.85 0.38
CA GLN A 115 2.22 15.79 -0.54
C GLN A 115 1.63 17.00 0.20
N LEU A 116 0.97 16.77 1.34
CA LEU A 116 0.43 17.84 2.17
C LEU A 116 1.55 18.74 2.71
N ALA A 117 2.60 18.16 3.28
CA ALA A 117 3.71 18.93 3.85
C ALA A 117 4.47 19.72 2.78
N ALA A 118 4.81 19.09 1.66
CA ALA A 118 5.52 19.74 0.57
C ALA A 118 4.68 20.84 -0.09
N GLY A 119 3.40 20.54 -0.39
CA GLY A 119 2.48 21.53 -0.97
C GLY A 119 2.25 22.72 -0.06
N SER A 120 2.05 22.49 1.25
CA SER A 120 1.92 23.56 2.24
C SER A 120 3.18 24.42 2.32
N ALA A 121 4.36 23.82 2.33
CA ALA A 121 5.63 24.57 2.37
C ALA A 121 5.83 25.43 1.12
N VAL A 122 5.46 24.92 -0.07
CA VAL A 122 5.49 25.71 -1.30
C VAL A 122 4.53 26.92 -1.21
N LEU A 123 3.28 26.70 -0.79
CA LEU A 123 2.30 27.77 -0.67
C LEU A 123 2.73 28.84 0.35
N VAL A 124 3.25 28.42 1.51
CA VAL A 124 3.79 29.35 2.52
C VAL A 124 4.96 30.13 1.97
N GLY A 125 5.90 29.49 1.28
CA GLY A 125 7.04 30.15 0.65
C GLY A 125 6.62 31.20 -0.38
N VAL A 126 5.62 30.90 -1.21
CA VAL A 126 5.06 31.87 -2.19
C VAL A 126 4.35 33.01 -1.47
N ALA A 127 3.48 32.74 -0.50
CA ALA A 127 2.75 33.79 0.22
C ALA A 127 3.69 34.77 0.95
N LEU A 128 4.69 34.24 1.66
CA LEU A 128 5.70 35.03 2.32
C LEU A 128 6.61 35.77 1.32
N GLY A 129 6.88 35.17 0.17
CA GLY A 129 7.64 35.78 -0.92
C GLY A 129 6.97 37.05 -1.49
N ILE A 130 5.62 37.01 -1.56
CA ILE A 130 4.81 38.16 -2.02
C ILE A 130 4.65 39.22 -0.93
N THR A 131 4.43 38.81 0.32
CA THR A 131 3.99 39.73 1.39
C THR A 131 5.10 40.25 2.27
N VAL A 132 6.19 39.48 2.46
CA VAL A 132 7.26 39.80 3.41
C VAL A 132 8.57 40.09 2.71
N SER A 133 9.12 39.13 1.95
CA SER A 133 10.40 39.32 1.27
C SER A 133 10.57 38.27 0.15
N PRO A 134 11.09 38.67 -1.04
CA PRO A 134 11.38 37.73 -2.15
C PRO A 134 12.29 36.55 -1.79
N TRP A 135 13.07 36.66 -0.72
CA TRP A 135 13.92 35.57 -0.23
C TRP A 135 13.14 34.30 0.11
N PHE A 136 11.86 34.39 0.49
CA PHE A 136 11.02 33.22 0.80
C PHE A 136 10.67 32.36 -0.43
N TYR A 137 10.86 32.88 -1.66
CA TYR A 137 10.76 32.01 -2.86
C TYR A 137 11.83 30.92 -2.88
N ALA A 138 12.97 31.11 -2.19
CA ALA A 138 13.99 30.09 -2.06
C ALA A 138 13.47 28.83 -1.34
N LEU A 139 12.52 28.99 -0.40
CA LEU A 139 11.86 27.85 0.25
C LEU A 139 11.07 27.02 -0.76
N SER A 140 10.24 27.68 -1.59
CA SER A 140 9.46 27.01 -2.63
C SER A 140 10.35 26.31 -3.66
N ALA A 141 11.44 26.97 -4.08
CA ALA A 141 12.43 26.43 -5.01
C ALA A 141 13.14 25.19 -4.41
N PHE A 142 13.53 25.25 -3.14
CA PHE A 142 14.16 24.13 -2.43
C PHE A 142 13.25 22.91 -2.35
N VAL A 143 11.98 23.10 -1.97
CA VAL A 143 10.99 22.01 -1.91
C VAL A 143 10.74 21.44 -3.31
N GLY A 144 10.60 22.31 -4.32
CA GLY A 144 10.43 21.89 -5.71
C GLY A 144 11.60 21.05 -6.22
N ALA A 145 12.84 21.47 -5.97
CA ALA A 145 14.05 20.73 -6.32
C ALA A 145 14.08 19.37 -5.60
N GLY A 146 13.70 19.32 -4.33
CA GLY A 146 13.59 18.07 -3.56
C GLY A 146 12.56 17.11 -4.13
N LEU A 147 11.42 17.62 -4.63
CA LEU A 147 10.40 16.78 -5.27
C LEU A 147 10.88 16.24 -6.62
N ILE A 148 11.58 17.06 -7.43
CA ILE A 148 12.20 16.60 -8.68
C ILE A 148 13.23 15.50 -8.41
N PHE A 149 14.11 15.72 -7.43
CA PHE A 149 15.10 14.72 -7.02
C PHE A 149 14.43 13.41 -6.58
N ALA A 150 13.40 13.50 -5.74
CA ALA A 150 12.65 12.34 -5.28
C ALA A 150 11.98 11.58 -6.43
N GLY A 151 11.41 12.31 -7.40
CA GLY A 151 10.80 11.70 -8.59
C GLY A 151 11.82 10.99 -9.50
N ALA A 152 13.01 11.55 -9.66
CA ALA A 152 14.05 11.00 -10.52
C ALA A 152 14.78 9.78 -9.89
N THR A 153 14.98 9.79 -8.55
CA THR A 153 15.78 8.77 -7.85
C THR A 153 14.96 7.75 -7.07
N GLY A 154 13.68 8.03 -6.82
CA GLY A 154 12.83 7.26 -5.89
C GLY A 154 13.16 7.51 -4.41
N LEU A 155 14.13 8.39 -4.09
CA LEU A 155 14.57 8.69 -2.73
C LEU A 155 13.93 10.00 -2.24
N CYS A 156 12.96 9.91 -1.34
CA CYS A 156 12.32 11.08 -0.75
C CYS A 156 12.79 11.31 0.68
N GLY A 157 13.60 12.36 0.90
CA GLY A 157 14.10 12.73 2.23
C GLY A 157 12.97 13.07 3.21
N LEU A 158 11.93 13.77 2.75
CA LEU A 158 10.76 14.10 3.58
C LEU A 158 10.01 12.82 4.03
N ALA A 159 9.85 11.84 3.15
CA ALA A 159 9.28 10.55 3.51
C ALA A 159 10.12 9.82 4.58
N ALA A 160 11.45 9.88 4.47
CA ALA A 160 12.36 9.28 5.47
C ALA A 160 12.21 9.94 6.85
N VAL A 161 12.05 11.25 6.90
CA VAL A 161 11.80 12.00 8.14
C VAL A 161 10.43 11.66 8.71
N LEU A 162 9.35 11.75 7.90
CA LEU A 162 7.98 11.47 8.34
C LEU A 162 7.83 10.03 8.87
N ARG A 163 8.51 9.06 8.26
CA ARG A 163 8.51 7.66 8.71
C ARG A 163 9.02 7.49 10.15
N ARG A 164 9.92 8.37 10.60
CA ARG A 164 10.49 8.33 11.96
C ARG A 164 9.60 8.94 13.02
N LEU A 165 8.55 9.65 12.64
CA LEU A 165 7.65 10.32 13.58
C LEU A 165 6.79 9.31 14.35
N PRO A 166 6.46 9.59 15.62
CA PRO A 166 5.87 8.60 16.53
C PRO A 166 4.51 8.07 16.04
N TRP A 167 3.73 8.87 15.32
CA TRP A 167 2.45 8.44 14.79
C TRP A 167 2.59 7.49 13.59
N ASN A 168 3.66 7.60 12.80
CA ASN A 168 3.91 6.69 11.69
C ASN A 168 4.61 5.38 12.12
N ARG A 169 5.27 5.36 13.27
CA ARG A 169 5.91 4.14 13.79
C ARG A 169 4.88 3.09 14.20
N ARG A 170 3.72 3.50 14.72
CA ARG A 170 2.63 2.58 15.14
C ARG A 170 1.99 1.84 13.99
N ALA A 171 2.00 2.40 12.79
CA ALA A 171 1.45 1.76 11.59
C ALA A 171 2.38 0.69 10.98
N MET A 172 3.62 0.57 11.49
CA MET A 172 4.66 -0.32 10.97
C MET A 172 5.05 -1.45 11.94
N SER A 173 4.49 -1.49 13.14
CA SER A 173 4.61 -2.57 14.13
C SER A 173 3.41 -3.50 14.05
#